data_c9e604f604cb3dbaf648fa79303857b6
#
_entry.id   c9e604f604cb3dbaf648fa79303857b6
#
_cell.length_a   1.000
_cell.length_b   1.000
_cell.length_c   1.000
_cell.angle_alpha   90.00
_cell.angle_beta   90.00
_cell.angle_gamma   90.00
#
_symmetry.space_group_name_H-M   'P 1'
#
loop_
_entity.id
_entity.type
_entity.pdbx_description
1 polymer ?
#
loop_
_entity_poly.entity_id
_entity_poly.type
_entity_poly.pdbx_seq_one_letter_code
_entity_poly.pdbx_strand_id
1 'polypeptide(L)'
;PAYAGTAETNTASELRYYLAEKYGYTLEIVKGAASGDGEIVIGGASDSGKYDIKVTDGRIHISADGMLGYEAAWNYFRSTLLTAAKNGDAYSITSELSHSGSALEAASMPAAVEHTGEARVMFYNIYSQGSLNPGGLRTKMELEIIKQYTPDVLGFQEFHPVSRTNGFLSGLTSLGYAEVKVTIDTSKNKKNNNYTPLFYRADLLEVEKSGYLLYDGLNDSYSKGLTWAVFKNKQTGYRFCAISTHYWWKSQSDADNASRISDSEQLLAVVREIYSDPALADVPLVAGGDLNCRFSSDPIKKLTSNGLISAWGLAARKNDSGGHHAYPTYNEQYGLFTEWGTPNDGYTARSIDHAFVKGNAKVTLFHTLTDRYALIASDHCPLIIDISR
;
A
#
# COMPACT_ATOMS: atom_id res chain seq x y z
N PRO A 1 -29.85 4.14 -8.71
CA PRO A 1 -30.29 5.55 -8.68
C PRO A 1 -29.96 6.27 -10.00
N ALA A 2 -30.75 7.25 -10.40
CA ALA A 2 -30.53 8.00 -11.64
C ALA A 2 -29.18 8.74 -11.68
N TYR A 3 -28.55 8.89 -10.52
CA TYR A 3 -27.26 9.55 -10.30
C TYR A 3 -26.24 8.64 -9.63
N ALA A 4 -26.27 7.33 -9.94
CA ALA A 4 -25.28 6.41 -9.40
C ALA A 4 -23.87 6.89 -9.77
N GLY A 5 -23.02 7.08 -8.77
CA GLY A 5 -21.62 7.39 -8.94
C GLY A 5 -20.81 6.17 -9.39
N THR A 6 -19.50 6.34 -9.49
CA THR A 6 -18.59 5.25 -9.90
C THR A 6 -18.64 4.09 -8.91
N ALA A 7 -18.65 4.35 -7.61
CA ALA A 7 -18.67 3.33 -6.56
C ALA A 7 -19.93 2.45 -6.63
N GLU A 8 -21.11 3.04 -6.77
CA GLU A 8 -22.36 2.31 -6.88
C GLU A 8 -22.41 1.46 -8.16
N THR A 9 -21.98 2.03 -9.28
CA THR A 9 -21.95 1.33 -10.58
C THR A 9 -21.01 0.13 -10.52
N ASN A 10 -19.87 0.28 -9.88
CA ASN A 10 -18.88 -0.76 -9.73
C ASN A 10 -19.41 -1.88 -8.82
N THR A 11 -19.99 -1.54 -7.66
CA THR A 11 -20.62 -2.52 -6.76
C THR A 11 -21.70 -3.34 -7.46
N ALA A 12 -22.55 -2.69 -8.26
CA ALA A 12 -23.57 -3.39 -9.03
C ALA A 12 -22.97 -4.35 -10.07
N SER A 13 -21.88 -3.95 -10.72
CA SER A 13 -21.17 -4.77 -11.71
C SER A 13 -20.50 -5.98 -11.07
N GLU A 14 -19.84 -5.80 -9.93
CA GLU A 14 -19.23 -6.88 -9.15
C GLU A 14 -20.27 -7.88 -8.68
N LEU A 15 -21.38 -7.42 -8.11
CA LEU A 15 -22.48 -8.27 -7.69
C LEU A 15 -23.00 -9.11 -8.86
N ARG A 16 -23.25 -8.49 -10.01
CA ARG A 16 -23.71 -9.19 -11.22
C ARG A 16 -22.71 -10.25 -11.67
N TYR A 17 -21.45 -9.90 -11.75
CA TYR A 17 -20.38 -10.82 -12.16
C TYR A 17 -20.26 -12.01 -11.19
N TYR A 18 -20.22 -11.74 -9.89
CA TYR A 18 -20.12 -12.78 -8.86
C TYR A 18 -21.30 -13.75 -8.91
N LEU A 19 -22.55 -13.25 -9.05
CA LEU A 19 -23.73 -14.09 -9.11
C LEU A 19 -23.77 -14.92 -10.42
N ALA A 20 -23.32 -14.36 -11.53
CA ALA A 20 -23.21 -15.09 -12.79
C ALA A 20 -22.17 -16.21 -12.74
N GLU A 21 -20.97 -15.92 -12.26
CA GLU A 21 -19.86 -16.87 -12.18
C GLU A 21 -20.12 -17.96 -11.16
N LYS A 22 -20.61 -17.59 -9.97
CA LYS A 22 -20.71 -18.50 -8.84
C LYS A 22 -21.99 -19.33 -8.87
N TYR A 23 -23.06 -18.77 -9.42
CA TYR A 23 -24.42 -19.33 -9.29
C TYR A 23 -25.21 -19.38 -10.60
N GLY A 24 -24.66 -18.89 -11.69
CA GLY A 24 -25.31 -18.86 -13.01
C GLY A 24 -26.45 -17.84 -13.13
N TYR A 25 -26.62 -16.93 -12.18
CA TYR A 25 -27.66 -15.88 -12.24
C TYR A 25 -27.16 -14.65 -12.95
N THR A 26 -27.88 -14.24 -14.00
CA THR A 26 -27.60 -12.99 -14.70
C THR A 26 -28.60 -11.93 -14.27
N LEU A 27 -28.12 -10.90 -13.59
CA LEU A 27 -28.91 -9.73 -13.21
C LEU A 27 -28.72 -8.60 -14.21
N GLU A 28 -29.81 -7.89 -14.50
CA GLU A 28 -29.75 -6.65 -15.29
C GLU A 28 -29.39 -5.48 -14.36
N ILE A 29 -28.48 -4.61 -14.81
CA ILE A 29 -28.15 -3.36 -14.12
C ILE A 29 -28.96 -2.24 -14.75
N VAL A 30 -29.92 -1.71 -14.01
CA VAL A 30 -30.74 -0.59 -14.43
C VAL A 30 -30.40 0.66 -13.63
N LYS A 31 -30.16 1.77 -14.33
CA LYS A 31 -29.94 3.06 -13.69
C LYS A 31 -31.29 3.79 -13.59
N GLY A 32 -31.77 3.97 -12.37
CA GLY A 32 -33.06 4.63 -12.14
C GLY A 32 -33.59 4.44 -10.74
N ALA A 33 -34.83 4.82 -10.52
CA ALA A 33 -35.54 4.52 -9.29
C ALA A 33 -35.92 3.04 -9.27
N ALA A 34 -35.94 2.42 -8.08
CA ALA A 34 -36.46 1.07 -7.88
C ALA A 34 -37.93 1.02 -8.32
N SER A 35 -38.30 0.01 -9.11
CA SER A 35 -39.61 -0.08 -9.76
C SER A 35 -40.35 -1.37 -9.47
N GLY A 36 -39.70 -2.40 -8.96
CA GLY A 36 -40.29 -3.72 -8.73
C GLY A 36 -39.88 -4.35 -7.40
N ASP A 37 -40.54 -5.46 -7.05
CA ASP A 37 -40.15 -6.30 -5.91
C ASP A 37 -38.96 -7.19 -6.28
N GLY A 38 -38.15 -7.58 -5.29
CA GLY A 38 -37.00 -8.46 -5.49
C GLY A 38 -35.76 -7.76 -6.06
N GLU A 39 -35.76 -6.44 -6.12
CA GLU A 39 -34.62 -5.66 -6.60
C GLU A 39 -33.52 -5.52 -5.53
N ILE A 40 -32.26 -5.46 -5.99
CA ILE A 40 -31.13 -5.01 -5.18
C ILE A 40 -30.82 -3.57 -5.55
N VAL A 41 -31.10 -2.66 -4.62
CA VAL A 41 -30.90 -1.23 -4.80
C VAL A 41 -29.56 -0.83 -4.22
N ILE A 42 -28.63 -0.39 -5.07
CA ILE A 42 -27.32 0.06 -4.65
C ILE A 42 -27.27 1.57 -4.84
N GLY A 43 -27.06 2.30 -3.76
CA GLY A 43 -27.01 3.76 -3.73
C GLY A 43 -27.55 4.33 -2.44
N GLY A 44 -27.21 5.57 -2.17
CA GLY A 44 -27.55 6.28 -0.95
C GLY A 44 -26.32 6.69 -0.16
N ALA A 45 -26.47 7.69 0.70
CA ALA A 45 -25.40 8.16 1.55
C ALA A 45 -25.41 7.41 2.89
N SER A 46 -24.23 7.16 3.41
CA SER A 46 -23.98 6.73 4.78
C SER A 46 -22.90 7.63 5.39
N ASP A 47 -22.65 7.51 6.69
CA ASP A 47 -21.56 8.23 7.34
C ASP A 47 -20.19 7.76 6.81
N SER A 48 -19.18 8.62 6.94
CA SER A 48 -17.82 8.39 6.38
C SER A 48 -17.26 7.01 6.71
N GLY A 49 -16.95 6.23 5.65
CA GLY A 49 -16.46 4.86 5.73
C GLY A 49 -17.47 3.84 6.22
N LYS A 50 -18.72 4.22 6.44
CA LYS A 50 -19.78 3.33 6.88
C LYS A 50 -20.60 2.80 5.72
N TYR A 51 -21.37 1.76 6.00
CA TYR A 51 -22.37 1.21 5.10
C TYR A 51 -23.59 0.69 5.87
N ASP A 52 -24.71 0.64 5.16
CA ASP A 52 -25.95 0.06 5.63
C ASP A 52 -26.46 -0.95 4.61
N ILE A 53 -26.91 -2.10 5.08
CA ILE A 53 -27.64 -3.11 4.30
C ILE A 53 -28.98 -3.31 4.98
N LYS A 54 -30.06 -3.05 4.25
CA LYS A 54 -31.42 -3.20 4.73
C LYS A 54 -32.22 -4.06 3.78
N VAL A 55 -33.03 -4.95 4.33
CA VAL A 55 -34.06 -5.67 3.59
C VAL A 55 -35.39 -5.14 4.05
N THR A 56 -36.09 -4.47 3.18
CA THR A 56 -37.40 -3.86 3.42
C THR A 56 -38.20 -3.81 2.13
N ASP A 57 -39.50 -3.93 2.24
CA ASP A 57 -40.43 -3.89 1.10
C ASP A 57 -40.06 -4.83 -0.06
N GLY A 58 -39.58 -6.04 0.29
CA GLY A 58 -39.16 -7.02 -0.70
C GLY A 58 -37.88 -6.71 -1.47
N ARG A 59 -37.13 -5.70 -1.03
CA ARG A 59 -35.89 -5.22 -1.68
C ARG A 59 -34.70 -5.27 -0.73
N ILE A 60 -33.53 -5.43 -1.31
CA ILE A 60 -32.25 -5.29 -0.60
C ILE A 60 -31.67 -3.91 -0.95
N HIS A 61 -31.49 -3.08 0.06
CA HIS A 61 -30.87 -1.77 -0.08
C HIS A 61 -29.44 -1.81 0.45
N ILE A 62 -28.48 -1.42 -0.39
CA ILE A 62 -27.07 -1.28 -0.03
C ILE A 62 -26.70 0.18 -0.22
N SER A 63 -26.45 0.88 0.87
CA SER A 63 -25.98 2.27 0.88
C SER A 63 -24.65 2.38 1.61
N ALA A 64 -23.76 3.23 1.14
CA ALA A 64 -22.46 3.39 1.75
C ALA A 64 -21.85 4.78 1.43
N ASP A 65 -20.87 5.17 2.22
CA ASP A 65 -20.03 6.32 1.93
C ASP A 65 -18.79 5.90 1.14
N GLY A 66 -18.77 6.29 -0.13
CA GLY A 66 -17.64 6.09 -1.01
C GLY A 66 -17.29 4.63 -1.30
N MET A 67 -16.18 4.44 -2.00
CA MET A 67 -15.76 3.13 -2.51
C MET A 67 -15.51 2.11 -1.41
N LEU A 68 -14.79 2.50 -0.34
CA LEU A 68 -14.45 1.58 0.75
C LEU A 68 -15.69 1.16 1.57
N GLY A 69 -16.66 2.05 1.74
CA GLY A 69 -17.92 1.70 2.37
C GLY A 69 -18.69 0.67 1.54
N TYR A 70 -18.79 0.87 0.22
CA TYR A 70 -19.43 -0.09 -0.68
C TYR A 70 -18.70 -1.42 -0.74
N GLU A 71 -17.38 -1.41 -0.70
CA GLU A 71 -16.59 -2.62 -0.65
C GLU A 71 -16.83 -3.42 0.64
N ALA A 72 -16.84 -2.76 1.79
CA ALA A 72 -17.15 -3.40 3.06
C ALA A 72 -18.58 -3.96 3.07
N ALA A 73 -19.55 -3.23 2.53
CA ALA A 73 -20.92 -3.70 2.35
C ALA A 73 -20.98 -4.94 1.45
N TRP A 74 -20.27 -4.92 0.32
CA TRP A 74 -20.19 -6.06 -0.59
C TRP A 74 -19.57 -7.29 0.05
N ASN A 75 -18.46 -7.12 0.77
CA ASN A 75 -17.82 -8.22 1.47
C ASN A 75 -18.72 -8.84 2.54
N TYR A 76 -19.42 -8.03 3.32
CA TYR A 76 -20.40 -8.51 4.29
C TYR A 76 -21.57 -9.23 3.61
N PHE A 77 -22.14 -8.63 2.57
CA PHE A 77 -23.24 -9.21 1.81
C PHE A 77 -22.87 -10.59 1.24
N ARG A 78 -21.71 -10.67 0.59
CA ARG A 78 -21.20 -11.89 -0.02
C ARG A 78 -20.89 -12.98 1.00
N SER A 79 -20.16 -12.67 2.06
CA SER A 79 -19.63 -13.65 3.00
C SER A 79 -20.65 -14.06 4.05
N THR A 80 -21.59 -13.21 4.39
CA THR A 80 -22.53 -13.41 5.49
C THR A 80 -23.95 -13.64 4.98
N LEU A 81 -24.49 -12.69 4.21
CA LEU A 81 -25.89 -12.76 3.81
C LEU A 81 -26.14 -13.78 2.70
N LEU A 82 -25.34 -13.78 1.64
CA LEU A 82 -25.47 -14.77 0.57
C LEU A 82 -25.16 -16.18 1.05
N THR A 83 -24.22 -16.33 1.98
CA THR A 83 -23.88 -17.64 2.55
C THR A 83 -24.99 -18.16 3.45
N ALA A 84 -25.58 -17.30 4.29
CA ALA A 84 -26.65 -17.65 5.20
C ALA A 84 -28.02 -17.84 4.50
N ALA A 85 -28.24 -17.17 3.38
CA ALA A 85 -29.48 -17.18 2.63
C ALA A 85 -29.67 -18.40 1.72
N LYS A 86 -28.65 -19.27 1.61
CA LYS A 86 -28.72 -20.44 0.73
C LYS A 86 -29.66 -21.49 1.26
N ASN A 87 -30.74 -21.74 0.52
CA ASN A 87 -31.69 -22.81 0.77
C ASN A 87 -31.84 -23.67 -0.49
N GLY A 88 -31.09 -24.75 -0.57
CA GLY A 88 -31.03 -25.59 -1.79
C GLY A 88 -30.35 -24.81 -2.93
N ASP A 89 -31.03 -24.72 -4.06
CA ASP A 89 -30.56 -24.00 -5.26
C ASP A 89 -31.09 -22.56 -5.32
N ALA A 90 -31.80 -22.09 -4.29
CA ALA A 90 -32.34 -20.73 -4.24
C ALA A 90 -31.70 -19.91 -3.12
N TYR A 91 -31.61 -18.60 -3.34
CA TYR A 91 -31.23 -17.63 -2.32
C TYR A 91 -32.48 -16.85 -1.92
N SER A 92 -32.79 -16.82 -0.64
CA SER A 92 -33.92 -16.09 -0.11
C SER A 92 -33.49 -15.30 1.13
N ILE A 93 -33.58 -14.00 1.07
CA ILE A 93 -33.48 -13.11 2.23
C ILE A 93 -34.88 -12.59 2.50
N THR A 94 -35.61 -13.31 3.35
CA THR A 94 -37.08 -13.12 3.55
C THR A 94 -37.43 -12.32 4.79
N SER A 95 -36.48 -12.07 5.67
CA SER A 95 -36.74 -11.33 6.91
C SER A 95 -36.30 -9.90 6.80
N GLU A 96 -36.99 -8.99 7.48
CA GLU A 96 -36.49 -7.65 7.70
C GLU A 96 -35.10 -7.72 8.32
N LEU A 97 -34.11 -7.20 7.61
CA LEU A 97 -32.74 -7.13 8.06
C LEU A 97 -32.32 -5.67 8.06
N SER A 98 -31.65 -5.25 9.12
CA SER A 98 -30.94 -3.98 9.15
C SER A 98 -29.55 -4.25 9.73
N HIS A 99 -28.52 -4.03 8.93
CA HIS A 99 -27.14 -4.16 9.34
C HIS A 99 -26.38 -2.91 8.93
N SER A 100 -25.65 -2.34 9.88
CA SER A 100 -24.74 -1.22 9.66
C SER A 100 -23.33 -1.65 10.07
N GLY A 101 -22.35 -1.24 9.31
CA GLY A 101 -20.96 -1.54 9.60
C GLY A 101 -20.02 -0.49 9.01
N SER A 102 -18.74 -0.68 9.21
CA SER A 102 -17.72 0.15 8.60
C SER A 102 -16.58 -0.67 8.03
N ALA A 103 -15.85 -0.09 7.08
CA ALA A 103 -14.62 -0.69 6.57
C ALA A 103 -13.60 -0.92 7.69
N LEU A 104 -13.55 -0.01 8.67
CA LEU A 104 -12.67 -0.08 9.83
C LEU A 104 -13.06 -1.21 10.80
N GLU A 105 -14.37 -1.39 11.06
CA GLU A 105 -14.87 -2.46 11.94
C GLU A 105 -14.73 -3.84 11.30
N ALA A 106 -14.84 -3.90 9.97
CA ALA A 106 -14.68 -5.15 9.23
C ALA A 106 -13.23 -5.64 9.17
N ALA A 107 -12.27 -4.80 9.52
CA ALA A 107 -10.84 -5.13 9.56
C ALA A 107 -10.24 -4.64 10.88
N SER A 108 -9.84 -5.57 11.74
CA SER A 108 -9.11 -5.23 12.96
C SER A 108 -7.65 -4.92 12.64
N MET A 109 -7.11 -3.90 13.31
CA MET A 109 -5.67 -3.64 13.28
C MET A 109 -4.92 -4.86 13.85
N PRO A 110 -3.95 -5.42 13.13
CA PRO A 110 -3.15 -6.53 13.62
C PRO A 110 -2.32 -6.12 14.84
N ALA A 111 -1.94 -7.11 15.64
CA ALA A 111 -1.03 -6.85 16.77
C ALA A 111 0.32 -6.33 16.27
N ALA A 112 0.89 -5.36 16.97
CA ALA A 112 2.22 -4.85 16.66
C ALA A 112 3.26 -5.98 16.73
N VAL A 113 4.16 -5.98 15.76
CA VAL A 113 5.32 -6.87 15.80
C VAL A 113 6.39 -6.24 16.67
N GLU A 114 6.93 -7.03 17.60
CA GLU A 114 8.00 -6.61 18.49
C GLU A 114 9.18 -6.00 17.72
N HIS A 115 9.68 -4.86 18.16
CA HIS A 115 10.89 -4.23 17.64
C HIS A 115 12.12 -5.02 18.11
N THR A 116 12.91 -5.56 17.18
CA THR A 116 14.00 -6.49 17.49
C THR A 116 15.39 -5.95 17.14
N GLY A 117 15.47 -4.82 16.45
CA GLY A 117 16.71 -4.19 15.98
C GLY A 117 17.12 -2.94 16.75
N GLU A 118 18.22 -2.31 16.32
CA GLU A 118 18.63 -0.96 16.76
C GLU A 118 17.91 0.14 15.99
N ALA A 119 17.34 -0.19 14.80
CA ALA A 119 16.47 0.67 14.03
C ALA A 119 15.40 -0.13 13.29
N ARG A 120 14.20 0.44 13.20
CA ARG A 120 13.07 -0.06 12.41
C ARG A 120 12.82 0.87 11.22
N VAL A 121 12.85 0.32 10.01
CA VAL A 121 12.52 1.03 8.79
C VAL A 121 11.26 0.42 8.18
N MET A 122 10.30 1.26 7.80
CA MET A 122 9.11 0.85 7.06
C MET A 122 9.15 1.46 5.67
N PHE A 123 9.01 0.64 4.62
CA PHE A 123 8.76 1.09 3.27
C PHE A 123 7.30 0.88 2.91
N TYR A 124 6.66 1.91 2.37
CA TYR A 124 5.23 1.87 2.12
C TYR A 124 4.82 2.72 0.91
N ASN A 125 4.38 2.06 -0.14
CA ASN A 125 3.66 2.74 -1.21
C ASN A 125 2.24 3.02 -0.72
N ILE A 126 1.88 4.29 -0.58
CA ILE A 126 0.62 4.73 0.03
C ILE A 126 -0.48 5.00 -0.99
N TYR A 127 -0.23 4.73 -2.27
CA TYR A 127 -1.21 4.94 -3.35
C TYR A 127 -2.05 6.22 -3.17
N SER A 128 -1.41 7.36 -3.02
CA SER A 128 -2.07 8.59 -2.58
C SER A 128 -2.81 9.33 -3.70
N GLN A 129 -3.56 8.62 -4.53
CA GLN A 129 -4.41 9.25 -5.52
C GLN A 129 -5.72 9.71 -4.88
N GLY A 130 -5.99 11.01 -4.98
CA GLY A 130 -7.09 11.67 -4.27
C GLY A 130 -8.48 11.09 -4.53
N SER A 131 -8.76 10.53 -5.71
CA SER A 131 -10.04 9.92 -6.06
C SER A 131 -10.31 8.57 -5.37
N LEU A 132 -9.26 7.91 -4.87
CA LEU A 132 -9.33 6.60 -4.22
C LEU A 132 -9.14 6.67 -2.71
N ASN A 133 -9.30 7.85 -2.12
CA ASN A 133 -9.23 8.08 -0.68
C ASN A 133 -10.49 8.82 -0.19
N PRO A 134 -11.67 8.17 -0.28
CA PRO A 134 -12.94 8.80 0.08
C PRO A 134 -12.92 9.25 1.55
N GLY A 135 -13.27 10.53 1.79
CA GLY A 135 -13.33 11.09 3.13
C GLY A 135 -12.02 11.05 3.93
N GLY A 136 -10.89 10.78 3.28
CA GLY A 136 -9.60 10.62 3.96
C GLY A 136 -9.49 9.34 4.79
N LEU A 137 -10.33 8.34 4.56
CA LEU A 137 -10.37 7.10 5.34
C LEU A 137 -9.06 6.32 5.21
N ARG A 138 -8.54 6.12 4.00
CA ARG A 138 -7.26 5.44 3.77
C ARG A 138 -6.12 6.16 4.50
N THR A 139 -6.08 7.49 4.40
CA THR A 139 -5.11 8.31 5.14
C THR A 139 -5.15 8.03 6.65
N LYS A 140 -6.34 7.90 7.24
CA LYS A 140 -6.48 7.56 8.67
C LYS A 140 -5.94 6.15 8.95
N MET A 141 -6.27 5.18 8.11
CA MET A 141 -5.81 3.79 8.26
C MET A 141 -4.29 3.68 8.12
N GLU A 142 -3.70 4.35 7.15
CA GLU A 142 -2.24 4.42 6.96
C GLU A 142 -1.54 5.03 8.19
N LEU A 143 -2.08 6.11 8.75
CA LEU A 143 -1.56 6.73 9.97
C LEU A 143 -1.70 5.83 11.20
N GLU A 144 -2.79 5.07 11.33
CA GLU A 144 -2.95 4.11 12.43
C GLU A 144 -1.96 2.92 12.29
N ILE A 145 -1.69 2.43 11.08
CA ILE A 145 -0.62 1.45 10.83
C ILE A 145 0.73 2.01 11.30
N ILE A 146 1.08 3.23 10.89
CA ILE A 146 2.33 3.87 11.28
C ILE A 146 2.43 4.03 12.80
N LYS A 147 1.36 4.46 13.43
CA LYS A 147 1.25 4.60 14.89
C LYS A 147 1.41 3.25 15.61
N GLN A 148 0.83 2.18 15.07
CA GLN A 148 0.87 0.83 15.67
C GLN A 148 2.26 0.22 15.61
N TYR A 149 2.95 0.36 14.47
CA TYR A 149 4.24 -0.28 14.25
C TYR A 149 5.44 0.61 14.62
N THR A 150 5.21 1.89 14.86
CA THR A 150 6.20 2.87 15.34
C THR A 150 7.58 2.78 14.66
N PRO A 151 7.67 2.82 13.32
CA PRO A 151 8.97 2.78 12.65
C PRO A 151 9.81 4.02 13.00
N ASP A 152 11.13 3.85 13.10
CA ASP A 152 12.04 4.97 13.32
C ASP A 152 12.21 5.81 12.05
N VAL A 153 12.15 5.13 10.89
CA VAL A 153 12.21 5.74 9.56
C VAL A 153 11.10 5.18 8.67
N LEU A 154 10.44 6.06 7.93
CA LEU A 154 9.44 5.77 6.92
C LEU A 154 9.99 6.14 5.55
N GLY A 155 9.97 5.23 4.60
CA GLY A 155 10.23 5.48 3.18
C GLY A 155 8.94 5.30 2.39
N PHE A 156 8.37 6.39 1.90
CA PHE A 156 7.15 6.34 1.12
C PHE A 156 7.41 6.24 -0.37
N GLN A 157 6.45 5.67 -1.09
CA GLN A 157 6.31 5.76 -2.53
C GLN A 157 4.91 6.33 -2.84
N GLU A 158 4.77 6.92 -4.00
CA GLU A 158 3.56 7.64 -4.44
C GLU A 158 3.12 8.77 -3.50
N PHE A 159 4.06 9.41 -2.83
CA PHE A 159 3.79 10.58 -1.99
C PHE A 159 3.44 11.80 -2.87
N HIS A 160 2.22 11.81 -3.39
CA HIS A 160 1.72 12.85 -4.28
C HIS A 160 1.51 14.19 -3.55
N PRO A 161 1.43 15.32 -4.28
CA PRO A 161 1.13 16.61 -3.67
C PRO A 161 -0.12 16.63 -2.79
N VAL A 162 -1.13 15.81 -3.10
CA VAL A 162 -2.35 15.67 -2.29
C VAL A 162 -2.06 15.14 -0.90
N SER A 163 -1.06 14.27 -0.72
CA SER A 163 -0.65 13.76 0.60
C SER A 163 -0.12 14.86 1.52
N ARG A 164 0.31 15.98 0.96
CA ARG A 164 0.73 17.16 1.74
C ARG A 164 -0.44 18.00 2.25
N THR A 165 -1.63 17.82 1.71
CA THR A 165 -2.81 18.66 1.97
C THR A 165 -4.02 17.90 2.49
N ASN A 166 -4.08 16.57 2.34
CA ASN A 166 -5.22 15.74 2.72
C ASN A 166 -5.23 15.29 4.20
N GLY A 167 -4.35 15.84 5.02
CA GLY A 167 -4.20 15.46 6.43
C GLY A 167 -3.11 14.42 6.71
N PHE A 168 -2.53 13.77 5.69
CA PHE A 168 -1.49 12.76 5.91
C PHE A 168 -0.20 13.36 6.50
N LEU A 169 0.32 14.42 5.88
CA LEU A 169 1.52 15.11 6.38
C LEU A 169 1.33 15.65 7.80
N SER A 170 0.19 16.28 8.10
CA SER A 170 -0.10 16.78 9.44
C SER A 170 -0.25 15.66 10.45
N GLY A 171 -0.82 14.51 10.04
CA GLY A 171 -0.89 13.31 10.86
C GLY A 171 0.49 12.75 11.20
N LEU A 172 1.40 12.64 10.22
CA LEU A 172 2.80 12.24 10.45
C LEU A 172 3.50 13.17 11.44
N THR A 173 3.32 14.50 11.27
CA THR A 173 3.89 15.49 12.19
C THR A 173 3.34 15.31 13.61
N SER A 174 2.06 15.05 13.76
CA SER A 174 1.42 14.79 15.07
C SER A 174 1.93 13.49 15.72
N LEU A 175 2.37 12.53 14.92
CA LEU A 175 3.02 11.30 15.40
C LEU A 175 4.53 11.47 15.69
N GLY A 176 5.08 12.68 15.55
CA GLY A 176 6.48 13.00 15.84
C GLY A 176 7.46 12.77 14.68
N TYR A 177 6.93 12.57 13.46
CA TYR A 177 7.78 12.42 12.28
C TYR A 177 8.10 13.76 11.62
N ALA A 178 9.35 13.89 11.19
CA ALA A 178 9.83 14.99 10.36
C ALA A 178 10.26 14.46 8.98
N GLU A 179 9.99 15.24 7.93
CA GLU A 179 10.47 14.91 6.59
C GLU A 179 11.97 15.20 6.46
N VAL A 180 12.71 14.27 5.86
CA VAL A 180 14.11 14.51 5.48
C VAL A 180 14.17 15.61 4.42
N LYS A 181 14.88 16.67 4.70
CA LYS A 181 15.07 17.78 3.78
C LYS A 181 16.05 17.40 2.70
N VAL A 182 15.64 17.57 1.44
CA VAL A 182 16.46 17.33 0.27
C VAL A 182 16.29 18.49 -0.73
N THR A 183 17.28 18.70 -1.57
CA THR A 183 17.20 19.65 -2.68
C THR A 183 16.66 18.92 -3.91
N ILE A 184 15.57 19.43 -4.46
CA ILE A 184 14.97 18.92 -5.70
C ILE A 184 15.47 19.79 -6.85
N ASP A 185 16.10 19.15 -7.84
CA ASP A 185 16.44 19.85 -9.08
C ASP A 185 15.16 20.10 -9.91
N THR A 186 14.63 21.31 -9.82
CA THR A 186 13.40 21.70 -10.51
C THR A 186 13.58 21.81 -12.03
N SER A 187 14.82 21.84 -12.53
CA SER A 187 15.07 21.76 -13.96
C SER A 187 14.72 20.38 -14.52
N LYS A 188 14.89 19.34 -13.73
CA LYS A 188 14.54 17.95 -14.02
C LYS A 188 13.13 17.62 -13.51
N ASN A 189 12.87 17.83 -12.23
CA ASN A 189 11.56 17.55 -11.60
C ASN A 189 10.64 18.77 -11.70
N LYS A 190 9.93 18.90 -12.82
CA LYS A 190 8.99 20.00 -13.11
C LYS A 190 7.83 20.11 -12.11
N LYS A 191 7.52 19.07 -11.38
CA LYS A 191 6.45 19.06 -10.36
C LYS A 191 6.92 19.59 -9.01
N ASN A 192 8.23 19.75 -8.81
CA ASN A 192 8.80 20.20 -7.55
C ASN A 192 8.25 19.45 -6.32
N ASN A 193 8.07 18.15 -6.46
CA ASN A 193 7.58 17.28 -5.39
C ASN A 193 8.48 16.06 -5.25
N ASN A 194 8.77 15.68 -4.01
CA ASN A 194 9.41 14.41 -3.72
C ASN A 194 8.34 13.33 -3.57
N TYR A 195 8.32 12.38 -4.49
CA TYR A 195 7.36 11.26 -4.51
C TYR A 195 7.84 10.03 -3.72
N THR A 196 9.11 10.05 -3.29
CA THR A 196 9.75 8.99 -2.52
C THR A 196 10.39 9.52 -1.23
N PRO A 197 9.69 10.37 -0.43
CA PRO A 197 10.30 10.99 0.73
C PRO A 197 10.64 9.99 1.82
N LEU A 198 11.65 10.34 2.63
CA LEU A 198 11.91 9.73 3.91
C LEU A 198 11.36 10.62 5.03
N PHE A 199 10.72 9.99 6.01
CA PHE A 199 10.34 10.60 7.27
C PHE A 199 11.02 9.86 8.43
N TYR A 200 11.28 10.53 9.53
CA TYR A 200 11.97 9.95 10.67
C TYR A 200 11.43 10.48 11.99
N ARG A 201 11.54 9.68 13.03
CA ARG A 201 11.23 10.07 14.42
C ARG A 201 12.23 11.13 14.87
N ALA A 202 11.82 12.40 14.88
CA ALA A 202 12.69 13.52 15.16
C ALA A 202 13.15 13.61 16.63
N ASP A 203 12.44 12.96 17.53
CA ASP A 203 12.83 12.79 18.93
C ASP A 203 13.97 11.78 19.11
N LEU A 204 14.06 10.75 18.27
CA LEU A 204 15.03 9.66 18.36
C LEU A 204 16.25 9.85 17.46
N LEU A 205 16.04 10.40 16.27
CA LEU A 205 17.06 10.43 15.23
C LEU A 205 17.47 11.86 14.87
N GLU A 206 18.71 12.00 14.42
CA GLU A 206 19.22 13.15 13.69
C GLU A 206 19.65 12.73 12.30
N VAL A 207 19.51 13.63 11.31
CA VAL A 207 19.96 13.42 9.94
C VAL A 207 21.35 14.02 9.80
N GLU A 208 22.35 13.21 9.47
CA GLU A 208 23.72 13.67 9.23
C GLU A 208 23.97 14.08 7.78
N LYS A 209 23.44 13.31 6.83
CA LYS A 209 23.53 13.55 5.39
C LYS A 209 22.26 13.11 4.70
N SER A 210 21.93 13.73 3.59
CA SER A 210 20.79 13.34 2.77
C SER A 210 20.95 13.73 1.32
N GLY A 211 20.22 13.09 0.44
CA GLY A 211 20.17 13.42 -0.96
C GLY A 211 18.94 12.87 -1.66
N TYR A 212 18.73 13.35 -2.87
CA TYR A 212 17.62 12.97 -3.75
C TYR A 212 18.14 12.78 -5.16
N LEU A 213 17.62 11.75 -5.83
CA LEU A 213 17.86 11.52 -7.25
C LEU A 213 16.52 11.24 -7.94
N LEU A 214 16.20 12.03 -8.95
CA LEU A 214 15.18 11.68 -9.93
C LEU A 214 15.83 10.77 -10.97
N TYR A 215 15.25 9.61 -11.24
CA TYR A 215 15.80 8.70 -12.24
C TYR A 215 15.74 9.30 -13.63
N ASP A 216 16.89 9.31 -14.32
CA ASP A 216 16.96 9.60 -15.74
C ASP A 216 16.45 8.40 -16.52
N GLY A 217 15.61 8.62 -17.50
CA GLY A 217 15.14 7.52 -18.34
C GLY A 217 13.87 7.80 -19.11
N LEU A 218 13.33 6.74 -19.68
CA LEU A 218 12.32 6.77 -20.73
C LEU A 218 10.93 7.21 -20.26
N ASN A 219 10.72 7.45 -18.97
CA ASN A 219 9.45 7.06 -18.42
C ASN A 219 8.61 8.18 -17.85
N ASP A 220 8.88 8.68 -16.73
CA ASP A 220 8.26 9.90 -16.29
C ASP A 220 9.33 10.86 -15.74
N SER A 221 9.06 12.10 -15.83
CA SER A 221 10.05 13.13 -15.51
C SER A 221 9.89 13.66 -14.09
N TYR A 222 9.20 12.96 -13.19
CA TYR A 222 8.94 13.54 -11.88
C TYR A 222 8.70 12.56 -10.72
N SER A 223 8.21 11.33 -10.96
CA SER A 223 7.73 10.48 -9.86
C SER A 223 8.61 9.27 -9.53
N LYS A 224 9.55 8.90 -10.42
CA LYS A 224 10.45 7.76 -10.22
C LYS A 224 11.83 8.24 -9.81
N GLY A 225 12.28 7.78 -8.66
CA GLY A 225 13.52 8.25 -8.09
C GLY A 225 13.80 7.65 -6.72
N LEU A 226 14.73 8.24 -6.01
CA LEU A 226 15.06 7.85 -4.65
C LEU A 226 15.37 9.05 -3.75
N THR A 227 15.12 8.84 -2.46
CA THR A 227 15.59 9.72 -1.38
C THR A 227 16.43 8.88 -0.42
N TRP A 228 17.58 9.40 0.00
CA TRP A 228 18.41 8.73 0.97
C TRP A 228 18.79 9.66 2.12
N ALA A 229 19.04 9.08 3.28
CA ALA A 229 19.60 9.81 4.41
C ALA A 229 20.41 8.90 5.33
N VAL A 230 21.46 9.45 5.91
CA VAL A 230 22.21 8.87 7.02
C VAL A 230 21.63 9.40 8.30
N PHE A 231 21.19 8.49 9.16
CA PHE A 231 20.62 8.77 10.46
C PHE A 231 21.57 8.36 11.56
N LYS A 232 21.50 9.09 12.67
CA LYS A 232 22.16 8.71 13.91
C LYS A 232 21.15 8.76 15.06
N ASN A 233 21.06 7.67 15.79
CA ASN A 233 20.25 7.61 17.00
C ASN A 233 20.90 8.47 18.08
N LYS A 234 20.16 9.45 18.60
CA LYS A 234 20.65 10.43 19.57
C LYS A 234 21.03 9.85 20.92
N GLN A 235 20.42 8.69 21.28
CA GLN A 235 20.66 8.04 22.57
C GLN A 235 21.78 7.00 22.49
N THR A 236 21.75 6.15 21.46
CA THR A 236 22.65 5.02 21.32
C THR A 236 23.89 5.32 20.48
N GLY A 237 23.84 6.39 19.67
CA GLY A 237 24.85 6.70 18.67
C GLY A 237 24.84 5.76 17.46
N TYR A 238 23.89 4.82 17.36
CA TYR A 238 23.76 3.92 16.21
C TYR A 238 23.52 4.70 14.94
N ARG A 239 24.34 4.43 13.92
CA ARG A 239 24.26 5.08 12.60
C ARG A 239 23.82 4.09 11.55
N PHE A 240 22.92 4.51 10.66
CA PHE A 240 22.50 3.72 9.51
C PHE A 240 22.06 4.64 8.36
N CYS A 241 22.08 4.12 7.15
CA CYS A 241 21.55 4.79 5.98
C CYS A 241 20.25 4.13 5.54
N ALA A 242 19.22 4.93 5.21
CA ALA A 242 18.01 4.43 4.57
C ALA A 242 17.83 5.08 3.21
N ILE A 243 17.34 4.30 2.23
CA ILE A 243 17.00 4.75 0.88
C ILE A 243 15.57 4.31 0.57
N SER A 244 14.69 5.26 0.30
CA SER A 244 13.34 5.01 -0.27
C SER A 244 13.41 5.16 -1.77
N THR A 245 12.90 4.20 -2.53
CA THR A 245 12.94 4.21 -3.99
C THR A 245 11.63 3.75 -4.63
N HIS A 246 11.35 4.24 -5.85
CA HIS A 246 10.22 3.83 -6.65
C HIS A 246 10.63 3.74 -8.11
N TYR A 247 10.56 2.51 -8.68
CA TYR A 247 10.95 2.21 -10.05
C TYR A 247 9.79 2.37 -11.02
N TRP A 248 10.11 2.26 -12.30
CA TRP A 248 9.14 2.32 -13.39
C TRP A 248 8.05 1.23 -13.30
N TRP A 249 6.80 1.64 -13.47
CA TRP A 249 5.62 0.82 -13.13
C TRP A 249 5.00 0.01 -14.28
N LYS A 250 5.24 0.40 -15.56
CA LYS A 250 4.57 -0.25 -16.67
C LYS A 250 4.90 -1.74 -16.80
N SER A 251 4.43 -2.34 -17.86
CA SER A 251 4.41 -3.78 -18.14
C SER A 251 5.74 -4.51 -17.87
N GLN A 252 5.72 -5.82 -18.01
CA GLN A 252 6.94 -6.66 -17.95
C GLN A 252 7.60 -6.82 -19.34
N SER A 253 7.38 -5.88 -20.26
CA SER A 253 8.07 -5.85 -21.56
C SER A 253 9.57 -5.63 -21.40
N ASP A 254 10.36 -6.01 -22.41
CA ASP A 254 11.82 -5.83 -22.39
C ASP A 254 12.21 -4.34 -22.25
N ALA A 255 11.46 -3.43 -22.90
CA ALA A 255 11.71 -1.99 -22.81
C ALA A 255 11.46 -1.46 -21.39
N ASP A 256 10.38 -1.90 -20.74
CA ASP A 256 10.06 -1.49 -19.37
C ASP A 256 11.02 -2.14 -18.36
N ASN A 257 11.50 -3.36 -18.62
CA ASN A 257 12.54 -4.00 -17.83
C ASN A 257 13.88 -3.29 -17.98
N ALA A 258 14.23 -2.82 -19.18
CA ALA A 258 15.44 -2.01 -19.39
C ALA A 258 15.39 -0.70 -18.57
N SER A 259 14.21 -0.08 -18.45
CA SER A 259 14.04 1.10 -17.60
C SER A 259 14.31 0.76 -16.12
N ARG A 260 13.75 -0.34 -15.60
CA ARG A 260 13.99 -0.76 -14.21
C ARG A 260 15.44 -1.20 -13.95
N ILE A 261 16.12 -1.76 -14.97
CA ILE A 261 17.57 -2.04 -14.89
C ILE A 261 18.35 -0.72 -14.77
N SER A 262 18.00 0.30 -15.56
CA SER A 262 18.59 1.63 -15.46
C SER A 262 18.35 2.26 -14.07
N ASP A 263 17.13 2.13 -13.53
CA ASP A 263 16.83 2.59 -12.17
C ASP A 263 17.73 1.88 -11.13
N SER A 264 17.95 0.57 -11.29
CA SER A 264 18.87 -0.19 -10.43
C SER A 264 20.32 0.29 -10.55
N GLU A 265 20.79 0.60 -11.76
CA GLU A 265 22.14 1.15 -11.99
C GLU A 265 22.35 2.51 -11.34
N GLN A 266 21.34 3.38 -11.42
CA GLN A 266 21.34 4.69 -10.81
C GLN A 266 21.28 4.60 -9.27
N LEU A 267 20.47 3.71 -8.70
CA LEU A 267 20.48 3.42 -7.26
C LEU A 267 21.86 2.93 -6.81
N LEU A 268 22.46 1.99 -7.54
CA LEU A 268 23.81 1.49 -7.24
C LEU A 268 24.88 2.59 -7.35
N ALA A 269 24.72 3.55 -8.26
CA ALA A 269 25.62 4.70 -8.34
C ALA A 269 25.55 5.56 -7.06
N VAL A 270 24.34 5.84 -6.57
CA VAL A 270 24.14 6.55 -5.29
C VAL A 270 24.74 5.76 -4.12
N VAL A 271 24.52 4.43 -4.08
CA VAL A 271 25.12 3.58 -3.04
C VAL A 271 26.66 3.67 -3.07
N ARG A 272 27.27 3.62 -4.25
CA ARG A 272 28.73 3.80 -4.40
C ARG A 272 29.19 5.17 -3.94
N GLU A 273 28.46 6.22 -4.28
CA GLU A 273 28.75 7.59 -3.85
C GLU A 273 28.72 7.71 -2.32
N ILE A 274 27.68 7.17 -1.67
CA ILE A 274 27.57 7.16 -0.19
C ILE A 274 28.78 6.47 0.42
N TYR A 275 29.16 5.30 -0.06
CA TYR A 275 30.31 4.53 0.49
C TYR A 275 31.68 5.03 0.02
N SER A 276 31.75 5.99 -0.89
CA SER A 276 33.00 6.67 -1.21
C SER A 276 33.46 7.63 -0.11
N ASP A 277 32.55 8.00 0.79
CA ASP A 277 32.91 8.72 2.01
C ASP A 277 33.46 7.75 3.07
N PRO A 278 34.76 7.87 3.45
CA PRO A 278 35.35 7.00 4.45
C PRO A 278 34.61 7.01 5.80
N ALA A 279 33.93 8.10 6.15
CA ALA A 279 33.15 8.21 7.38
C ALA A 279 31.86 7.36 7.34
N LEU A 280 31.47 6.86 6.17
CA LEU A 280 30.28 6.03 5.96
C LEU A 280 30.62 4.58 5.57
N ALA A 281 31.90 4.22 5.45
CA ALA A 281 32.34 2.91 4.95
C ALA A 281 31.74 1.72 5.71
N ASP A 282 31.55 1.86 7.02
CA ASP A 282 31.01 0.81 7.89
C ASP A 282 29.53 1.06 8.31
N VAL A 283 28.89 2.09 7.77
CA VAL A 283 27.50 2.42 8.13
C VAL A 283 26.56 1.42 7.46
N PRO A 284 25.73 0.67 8.22
CA PRO A 284 24.70 -0.18 7.65
C PRO A 284 23.76 0.60 6.74
N LEU A 285 23.39 0.01 5.61
CA LEU A 285 22.45 0.60 4.67
C LEU A 285 21.27 -0.33 4.47
N VAL A 286 20.07 0.23 4.46
CA VAL A 286 18.83 -0.43 4.01
C VAL A 286 18.21 0.41 2.88
N ALA A 287 17.99 -0.21 1.73
CA ALA A 287 17.32 0.38 0.58
C ALA A 287 16.07 -0.41 0.26
N GLY A 288 14.94 0.25 0.06
CA GLY A 288 13.71 -0.44 -0.27
C GLY A 288 12.62 0.47 -0.81
N GLY A 289 11.50 -0.15 -1.14
CA GLY A 289 10.31 0.46 -1.69
C GLY A 289 9.72 -0.37 -2.82
N ASP A 290 8.93 0.28 -3.66
CA ASP A 290 8.28 -0.32 -4.82
C ASP A 290 9.23 -0.34 -6.02
N LEU A 291 9.78 -1.51 -6.31
CA LEU A 291 10.68 -1.71 -7.46
C LEU A 291 9.92 -2.15 -8.72
N ASN A 292 8.59 -2.31 -8.64
CA ASN A 292 7.73 -2.67 -9.76
C ASN A 292 8.21 -3.90 -10.56
N CYS A 293 8.96 -4.79 -9.92
CA CYS A 293 9.47 -6.00 -10.54
C CYS A 293 9.59 -7.13 -9.52
N ARG A 294 9.45 -8.36 -10.00
CA ARG A 294 9.51 -9.56 -9.17
C ARG A 294 10.93 -9.85 -8.69
N PHE A 295 11.03 -10.55 -7.57
CA PHE A 295 12.31 -10.91 -6.93
C PHE A 295 13.31 -11.62 -7.87
N SER A 296 12.83 -12.44 -8.81
CA SER A 296 13.67 -13.16 -9.78
C SER A 296 14.07 -12.36 -11.02
N SER A 297 13.62 -11.11 -11.14
CA SER A 297 13.83 -10.28 -12.35
C SER A 297 15.24 -9.72 -12.45
N ASP A 298 15.62 -9.30 -13.66
CA ASP A 298 16.97 -8.79 -13.94
C ASP A 298 17.30 -7.48 -13.20
N PRO A 299 16.37 -6.52 -12.97
CA PRO A 299 16.63 -5.38 -12.10
C PRO A 299 17.09 -5.80 -10.70
N ILE A 300 16.44 -6.82 -10.10
CA ILE A 300 16.83 -7.35 -8.78
C ILE A 300 18.18 -8.08 -8.84
N LYS A 301 18.42 -8.89 -9.86
CA LYS A 301 19.72 -9.52 -10.07
C LYS A 301 20.84 -8.50 -10.22
N LYS A 302 20.56 -7.37 -10.88
CA LYS A 302 21.51 -6.27 -11.00
C LYS A 302 21.92 -5.73 -9.63
N LEU A 303 20.96 -5.53 -8.72
CA LEU A 303 21.24 -5.08 -7.35
C LEU A 303 22.05 -6.10 -6.58
N THR A 304 21.63 -7.37 -6.61
CA THR A 304 22.26 -8.43 -5.80
C THR A 304 23.66 -8.81 -6.31
N SER A 305 23.89 -8.83 -7.61
CA SER A 305 25.23 -9.05 -8.17
C SER A 305 26.22 -7.91 -7.93
N ASN A 306 25.74 -6.74 -7.47
CA ASN A 306 26.56 -5.59 -7.13
C ASN A 306 26.62 -5.30 -5.61
N GLY A 307 26.38 -6.33 -4.81
CA GLY A 307 26.67 -6.33 -3.38
C GLY A 307 25.55 -5.79 -2.48
N LEU A 308 24.34 -5.62 -3.01
CA LEU A 308 23.15 -5.48 -2.17
C LEU A 308 22.59 -6.87 -1.85
N ILE A 309 22.25 -7.12 -0.60
CA ILE A 309 21.77 -8.42 -0.15
C ILE A 309 20.29 -8.28 0.23
N SER A 310 19.46 -9.23 -0.19
CA SER A 310 18.04 -9.22 0.15
C SER A 310 17.85 -9.24 1.67
N ALA A 311 17.13 -8.26 2.20
CA ALA A 311 16.79 -8.21 3.61
C ALA A 311 15.96 -9.43 4.03
N TRP A 312 15.03 -9.89 3.18
CA TRP A 312 14.25 -11.11 3.41
C TRP A 312 15.14 -12.35 3.52
N GLY A 313 16.16 -12.45 2.65
CA GLY A 313 17.11 -13.58 2.68
C GLY A 313 17.94 -13.66 3.95
N LEU A 314 18.28 -12.50 4.53
CA LEU A 314 19.11 -12.40 5.74
C LEU A 314 18.32 -12.40 7.04
N ALA A 315 17.02 -12.13 7.01
CA ALA A 315 16.24 -11.92 8.22
C ALA A 315 16.24 -13.12 9.15
N ALA A 316 16.58 -12.89 10.42
CA ALA A 316 16.52 -13.88 11.47
C ALA A 316 15.08 -14.30 11.79
N ARG A 317 14.15 -13.34 11.75
CA ARG A 317 12.70 -13.54 11.84
C ARG A 317 12.04 -12.96 10.59
N LYS A 318 11.17 -13.71 9.98
CA LYS A 318 10.38 -13.24 8.81
C LYS A 318 9.03 -13.93 8.76
N ASN A 319 8.03 -13.23 8.22
CA ASN A 319 6.81 -13.88 7.78
C ASN A 319 6.97 -14.27 6.30
N ASP A 320 6.58 -15.48 5.99
CA ASP A 320 6.50 -15.98 4.62
C ASP A 320 5.09 -15.77 4.02
N SER A 321 4.17 -15.21 4.83
CA SER A 321 2.82 -14.94 4.40
C SER A 321 2.84 -13.83 3.35
N GLY A 322 3.14 -14.22 2.13
CA GLY A 322 2.92 -13.48 0.94
C GLY A 322 3.38 -12.05 0.99
N GLY A 323 4.66 -11.86 1.17
CA GLY A 323 5.29 -10.58 0.92
C GLY A 323 5.15 -10.19 -0.52
N HIS A 324 3.97 -10.23 -1.03
CA HIS A 324 3.72 -9.64 -2.29
C HIS A 324 2.93 -8.38 -2.04
N HIS A 325 3.03 -7.57 -2.94
CA HIS A 325 2.03 -6.71 -3.41
C HIS A 325 0.69 -7.44 -3.31
N ALA A 326 -0.01 -7.17 -2.25
CA ALA A 326 -1.40 -7.53 -2.22
C ALA A 326 -2.05 -6.58 -3.23
N TYR A 327 -2.13 -7.01 -4.44
CA TYR A 327 -3.26 -6.59 -5.19
C TYR A 327 -4.45 -7.17 -4.45
N PRO A 328 -5.22 -6.40 -3.73
CA PRO A 328 -6.63 -6.61 -3.87
C PRO A 328 -6.79 -6.47 -5.36
N THR A 329 -7.21 -7.49 -6.05
CA THR A 329 -7.38 -7.41 -7.47
C THR A 329 -8.27 -6.20 -7.73
N TYR A 330 -7.60 -5.05 -7.91
CA TYR A 330 -8.25 -3.89 -8.48
C TYR A 330 -8.68 -4.39 -9.83
N ASN A 331 -9.92 -4.74 -9.92
CA ASN A 331 -10.51 -4.98 -11.18
C ASN A 331 -10.60 -3.61 -11.84
N GLU A 332 -9.59 -3.26 -12.63
CA GLU A 332 -9.56 -2.00 -13.37
C GLU A 332 -10.86 -1.79 -14.16
N GLN A 333 -11.50 -2.91 -14.54
CA GLN A 333 -12.76 -2.88 -15.25
C GLN A 333 -13.91 -2.40 -14.36
N TYR A 334 -13.89 -2.68 -13.06
CA TYR A 334 -14.99 -2.39 -12.15
C TYR A 334 -14.63 -1.38 -11.06
N GLY A 335 -13.34 -1.04 -10.92
CA GLY A 335 -12.87 -0.05 -9.95
C GLY A 335 -13.06 -0.46 -8.49
N LEU A 336 -13.24 -1.76 -8.24
CA LEU A 336 -13.39 -2.35 -6.92
C LEU A 336 -12.24 -3.32 -6.66
N PHE A 337 -11.87 -3.43 -5.41
CA PHE A 337 -10.96 -4.43 -4.91
C PHE A 337 -11.73 -5.75 -4.76
N THR A 338 -11.65 -6.66 -5.73
CA THR A 338 -12.50 -7.84 -5.82
C THR A 338 -12.09 -9.00 -4.93
N GLU A 339 -10.84 -9.18 -4.66
CA GLU A 339 -10.36 -10.15 -3.68
C GLU A 339 -9.13 -9.64 -2.98
N TRP A 340 -9.18 -9.71 -1.67
CA TRP A 340 -8.02 -9.61 -0.82
C TRP A 340 -7.10 -10.75 -1.21
N GLY A 341 -6.05 -10.42 -1.95
CA GLY A 341 -5.13 -11.42 -2.43
C GLY A 341 -4.76 -12.35 -1.28
N THR A 342 -5.10 -13.62 -1.41
CA THR A 342 -4.58 -14.61 -0.48
C THR A 342 -3.08 -14.67 -0.69
N PRO A 343 -2.29 -14.47 0.35
CA PRO A 343 -0.83 -14.44 0.26
C PRO A 343 -0.27 -15.86 0.10
N ASN A 344 -0.63 -16.55 -0.97
CA ASN A 344 -0.37 -17.97 -1.09
C ASN A 344 0.98 -18.34 -1.71
N ASP A 345 1.68 -17.38 -2.31
CA ASP A 345 2.82 -17.75 -3.17
C ASP A 345 4.19 -17.39 -2.60
N GLY A 346 4.26 -16.91 -1.36
CA GLY A 346 5.50 -16.50 -0.73
C GLY A 346 6.11 -15.20 -1.30
N TYR A 347 6.99 -14.59 -0.54
CA TYR A 347 7.62 -13.30 -0.86
C TYR A 347 8.32 -13.30 -2.22
N THR A 348 9.02 -14.37 -2.56
CA THR A 348 9.83 -14.45 -3.78
C THR A 348 9.02 -14.59 -5.07
N ALA A 349 7.76 -15.00 -4.98
CA ALA A 349 6.97 -15.29 -6.16
C ALA A 349 6.27 -14.06 -6.76
N ARG A 350 5.74 -13.18 -5.93
CA ARG A 350 4.89 -12.08 -6.40
C ARG A 350 5.26 -10.69 -5.90
N SER A 351 6.10 -10.57 -4.88
CA SER A 351 6.45 -9.26 -4.34
C SER A 351 7.08 -8.36 -5.39
N ILE A 352 6.66 -7.11 -5.41
CA ILE A 352 7.29 -6.03 -6.17
C ILE A 352 7.85 -4.95 -5.25
N ASP A 353 7.46 -4.99 -3.99
CA ASP A 353 8.06 -4.22 -2.91
C ASP A 353 9.21 -5.02 -2.30
N HIS A 354 10.38 -4.43 -2.26
CA HIS A 354 11.60 -5.12 -1.83
C HIS A 354 12.43 -4.26 -0.90
N ALA A 355 13.23 -4.93 -0.05
CA ALA A 355 14.26 -4.29 0.73
C ALA A 355 15.59 -5.06 0.62
N PHE A 356 16.66 -4.30 0.54
CA PHE A 356 18.03 -4.79 0.44
C PHE A 356 18.89 -4.10 1.49
N VAL A 357 19.93 -4.77 1.91
CA VAL A 357 20.91 -4.22 2.85
C VAL A 357 22.32 -4.31 2.29
N LYS A 358 23.19 -3.45 2.82
CA LYS A 358 24.63 -3.44 2.53
C LYS A 358 25.43 -3.03 3.76
N GLY A 359 26.73 -3.32 3.76
CA GLY A 359 27.61 -3.08 4.89
C GLY A 359 27.40 -4.10 6.01
N ASN A 360 27.64 -3.69 7.24
CA ASN A 360 27.54 -4.56 8.41
C ASN A 360 26.11 -4.73 8.95
N ALA A 361 25.11 -4.55 8.09
CA ALA A 361 23.70 -4.66 8.49
C ALA A 361 23.33 -6.11 8.80
N LYS A 362 22.86 -6.37 10.02
CA LYS A 362 22.11 -7.58 10.37
C LYS A 362 20.63 -7.26 10.27
N VAL A 363 19.86 -8.14 9.64
CA VAL A 363 18.41 -8.03 9.59
C VAL A 363 17.81 -8.94 10.65
N THR A 364 17.25 -8.36 11.69
CA THR A 364 16.65 -9.11 12.80
C THR A 364 15.19 -9.45 12.55
N LEU A 365 14.49 -8.61 11.77
CA LEU A 365 13.11 -8.82 11.34
C LEU A 365 12.91 -8.38 9.88
N PHE A 366 12.19 -9.18 9.13
CA PHE A 366 11.52 -8.77 7.88
C PHE A 366 10.05 -9.14 7.97
N HIS A 367 9.18 -8.17 7.92
CA HIS A 367 7.75 -8.39 8.06
C HIS A 367 6.97 -7.61 7.01
N THR A 368 6.18 -8.32 6.21
CA THR A 368 5.21 -7.71 5.32
C THR A 368 3.85 -7.74 5.97
N LEU A 369 3.21 -6.60 6.06
CA LEU A 369 1.89 -6.48 6.68
C LEU A 369 0.81 -6.81 5.65
N THR A 370 0.31 -8.03 5.68
CA THR A 370 -0.64 -8.57 4.67
C THR A 370 -2.04 -8.81 5.24
N ASP A 371 -2.34 -8.26 6.39
CA ASP A 371 -3.68 -8.38 6.96
C ASP A 371 -4.67 -7.46 6.23
N ARG A 372 -5.94 -7.72 6.46
CA ARG A 372 -7.03 -7.03 5.77
C ARG A 372 -7.01 -5.51 5.98
N TYR A 373 -6.57 -5.04 7.14
CA TYR A 373 -6.51 -3.61 7.43
C TYR A 373 -5.51 -2.90 6.52
N ALA A 374 -4.31 -3.47 6.35
CA ALA A 374 -3.30 -2.95 5.45
C ALA A 374 -3.76 -3.00 3.99
N LEU A 375 -4.43 -4.09 3.60
CA LEU A 375 -4.97 -4.27 2.25
C LEU A 375 -6.05 -3.25 1.88
N ILE A 376 -6.82 -2.75 2.86
CA ILE A 376 -7.78 -1.66 2.64
C ILE A 376 -7.05 -0.31 2.55
N ALA A 377 -6.01 -0.12 3.37
CA ALA A 377 -5.32 1.16 3.47
C ALA A 377 -4.55 1.53 2.19
N SER A 378 -3.93 0.55 1.53
CA SER A 378 -3.23 0.75 0.25
C SER A 378 -3.35 -0.49 -0.62
N ASP A 379 -3.11 -0.36 -1.92
CA ASP A 379 -2.90 -1.48 -2.84
C ASP A 379 -1.51 -2.11 -2.67
N HIS A 380 -0.67 -1.58 -1.80
CA HIS A 380 0.61 -2.15 -1.40
C HIS A 380 0.64 -2.51 0.09
N CYS A 381 1.43 -3.52 0.41
CA CYS A 381 1.69 -3.95 1.78
C CYS A 381 2.93 -3.25 2.35
N PRO A 382 2.85 -2.63 3.54
CA PRO A 382 4.03 -2.10 4.19
C PRO A 382 5.09 -3.19 4.43
N LEU A 383 6.35 -2.89 4.11
CA LEU A 383 7.51 -3.69 4.51
C LEU A 383 8.13 -3.10 5.77
N ILE A 384 8.26 -3.91 6.81
CA ILE A 384 8.88 -3.55 8.09
C ILE A 384 10.18 -4.31 8.22
N ILE A 385 11.28 -3.60 8.37
CA ILE A 385 12.62 -4.16 8.48
C ILE A 385 13.27 -3.64 9.75
N ASP A 386 13.66 -4.55 10.66
CA ASP A 386 14.49 -4.20 11.80
C ASP A 386 15.94 -4.57 11.50
N ILE A 387 16.83 -3.61 11.69
CA ILE A 387 18.27 -3.75 11.46
C ILE A 387 19.08 -3.48 12.71
N SER A 388 20.25 -4.11 12.81
CA SER A 388 21.28 -3.85 13.82
C SER A 388 22.68 -3.98 13.22
N ARG A 389 23.68 -3.71 14.06
CA ARG A 389 25.10 -3.96 13.72
C ARG A 389 25.44 -5.43 13.70
#